data_300611cf431ea3acbb6f4172bfc45417
#
_entry.id   300611cf431ea3acbb6f4172bfc45417
#
_cell.length_a   1.000
_cell.length_b   1.000
_cell.length_c   1.000
_cell.angle_alpha   90.00
_cell.angle_beta   90.00
_cell.angle_gamma   90.00
#
_symmetry.space_group_name_H-M   'P 1'
#
loop_
_entity.id
_entity.type
_entity.pdbx_description
1 polymer ?
#
loop_
_entity_poly.entity_id
_entity_poly.type
_entity_poly.pdbx_seq_one_letter_code
_entity_poly.pdbx_strand_id
1 'polypeptide(L)'
;MHFDSNRFASDQEIGNLSGGEALKIQLIHELAKPFEILFLDEPSNDLDLETVDWLKGQIQKTRQTVISISHDEDFLSETADTIVHLRLVKHRKEAETLVEHLDYDSYSEQRKANFAKQSQQAANNQRAYDKTMEKHRRVKQNVETALRATKDSTAGRLLAKKMKTVLSQEKRYEKAAQSMTQKPLEEEQIQLFFSDIQPLPASKVLVQLEKENLSIDDRVLAQELRLTVRGQEKIGIIGPNGVGKSTLLAKLKQFLNDKREISLGFMPQDYHKKLQLDLSSIAYISKTGEKEELQKIQSHLASLNFSYPEMQHQIRSLSGGQQGKLLLLDLVLRKPNFLLLDEPTRNFSPTSQPQIRKLFATYPGGLITVSHDRRFLKEVCSSIYRLTEHGLELVNLEDV
;
A
#
# COMPACT_ATOMS: atom_id res chain seq x y z
N MET A 1 5.37 29.44 4.43
CA MET A 1 6.66 28.77 4.20
C MET A 1 7.70 29.43 5.09
N HIS A 2 8.09 28.80 6.19
CA HIS A 2 9.16 29.31 7.02
C HIS A 2 10.49 28.86 6.43
N PHE A 3 11.10 29.74 5.65
CA PHE A 3 12.53 29.66 5.40
C PHE A 3 13.20 30.55 6.45
N ASP A 4 14.26 30.05 7.07
CA ASP A 4 15.12 30.89 7.87
C ASP A 4 15.71 31.98 6.96
N SER A 5 15.22 33.22 7.13
CA SER A 5 15.63 34.36 6.32
C SER A 5 17.14 34.63 6.35
N ASN A 6 17.83 34.18 7.40
CA ASN A 6 19.29 34.30 7.52
C ASN A 6 20.04 33.33 6.59
N ARG A 7 19.43 32.19 6.23
CA ARG A 7 20.03 31.24 5.28
C ARG A 7 19.92 31.68 3.83
N PHE A 8 18.90 32.45 3.46
CA PHE A 8 18.78 33.03 2.10
C PHE A 8 19.78 34.16 1.82
N ALA A 9 20.24 34.83 2.87
CA ALA A 9 21.23 35.89 2.77
C ALA A 9 22.69 35.36 2.78
N SER A 10 22.89 34.04 2.92
CA SER A 10 24.21 33.43 2.91
C SER A 10 24.62 33.03 1.48
N ASP A 11 25.88 33.25 1.09
CA ASP A 11 26.48 32.75 -0.16
C ASP A 11 26.64 31.21 -0.18
N GLN A 12 25.66 30.50 0.32
CA GLN A 12 25.68 29.05 0.44
C GLN A 12 25.37 28.41 -0.91
N GLU A 13 26.26 27.57 -1.41
CA GLU A 13 26.05 26.83 -2.66
C GLU A 13 24.83 25.90 -2.54
N ILE A 14 24.02 25.85 -3.59
CA ILE A 14 22.80 24.97 -3.67
C ILE A 14 23.14 23.50 -3.39
N GLY A 15 24.37 23.08 -3.71
CA GLY A 15 24.86 21.71 -3.44
C GLY A 15 24.95 21.32 -1.96
N ASN A 16 24.91 22.31 -1.04
CA ASN A 16 24.97 22.07 0.42
C ASN A 16 23.58 22.06 1.11
N LEU A 17 22.52 22.14 0.32
CA LEU A 17 21.13 22.08 0.82
C LEU A 17 20.70 20.65 1.05
N SER A 18 19.84 20.44 2.02
CA SER A 18 19.12 19.17 2.16
C SER A 18 18.23 18.94 0.92
N GLY A 19 17.97 17.67 0.56
CA GLY A 19 17.10 17.34 -0.58
C GLY A 19 15.74 18.04 -0.54
N GLY A 20 15.13 18.16 0.64
CA GLY A 20 13.87 18.88 0.83
C GLY A 20 13.99 20.40 0.64
N GLU A 21 15.10 21.02 1.07
CA GLU A 21 15.34 22.46 0.85
C GLU A 21 15.59 22.75 -0.63
N ALA A 22 16.36 21.91 -1.31
CA ALA A 22 16.62 22.04 -2.74
C ALA A 22 15.31 21.92 -3.55
N LEU A 23 14.44 20.97 -3.20
CA LEU A 23 13.13 20.79 -3.85
C LEU A 23 12.21 22.00 -3.60
N LYS A 24 12.18 22.55 -2.36
CA LYS A 24 11.43 23.77 -2.05
C LYS A 24 11.84 24.94 -2.93
N ILE A 25 13.14 25.16 -3.09
CA ILE A 25 13.67 26.25 -3.94
C ILE A 25 13.32 25.99 -5.41
N GLN A 26 13.43 24.76 -5.88
CA GLN A 26 13.07 24.41 -7.25
C GLN A 26 11.57 24.66 -7.51
N LEU A 27 10.69 24.26 -6.59
CA LEU A 27 9.25 24.51 -6.69
C LEU A 27 8.93 26.01 -6.75
N ILE A 28 9.55 26.82 -5.88
CA ILE A 28 9.37 28.28 -5.90
C ILE A 28 9.84 28.86 -7.25
N HIS A 29 10.99 28.41 -7.73
CA HIS A 29 11.55 28.90 -8.98
C HIS A 29 10.64 28.57 -10.18
N GLU A 30 10.10 27.35 -10.25
CA GLU A 30 9.19 26.95 -11.33
C GLU A 30 7.84 27.66 -11.24
N LEU A 31 7.28 27.82 -10.03
CA LEU A 31 6.01 28.51 -9.83
C LEU A 31 6.12 30.04 -10.03
N ALA A 32 7.31 30.62 -9.89
CA ALA A 32 7.53 32.05 -10.14
C ALA A 32 7.67 32.39 -11.63
N LYS A 33 7.93 31.42 -12.50
CA LYS A 33 7.99 31.61 -13.95
C LYS A 33 6.58 31.71 -14.55
N PRO A 34 6.39 32.48 -15.62
CA PRO A 34 5.15 32.39 -16.39
C PRO A 34 5.07 31.00 -17.08
N PHE A 35 3.99 30.29 -16.89
CA PHE A 35 3.72 29.03 -17.53
C PHE A 35 2.25 28.94 -17.99
N GLU A 36 2.02 28.20 -19.07
CA GLU A 36 0.68 27.83 -19.52
C GLU A 36 0.25 26.48 -18.95
N ILE A 37 1.20 25.54 -18.87
CA ILE A 37 1.00 24.19 -18.32
C ILE A 37 2.17 23.90 -17.39
N LEU A 38 1.84 23.40 -16.18
CA LEU A 38 2.82 22.93 -15.19
C LEU A 38 2.69 21.41 -15.03
N PHE A 39 3.81 20.71 -15.15
CA PHE A 39 3.90 19.27 -14.87
C PHE A 39 4.60 19.05 -13.55
N LEU A 40 3.95 18.29 -12.66
CA LEU A 40 4.48 17.91 -11.35
C LEU A 40 4.51 16.39 -11.23
N ASP A 41 5.69 15.83 -10.98
CA ASP A 41 5.87 14.39 -10.78
C ASP A 41 6.19 14.13 -9.30
N GLU A 42 5.26 13.48 -8.60
CA GLU A 42 5.32 13.17 -7.16
C GLU A 42 5.75 14.38 -6.29
N PRO A 43 5.07 15.53 -6.41
CA PRO A 43 5.53 16.80 -5.80
C PRO A 43 5.42 16.80 -4.26
N SER A 44 4.65 15.91 -3.66
CA SER A 44 4.55 15.75 -2.20
C SER A 44 5.69 14.90 -1.62
N ASN A 45 6.42 14.14 -2.45
CA ASN A 45 7.53 13.33 -1.98
C ASN A 45 8.64 14.20 -1.40
N ASP A 46 9.21 13.76 -0.27
CA ASP A 46 10.30 14.45 0.43
C ASP A 46 9.96 15.88 0.93
N LEU A 47 8.68 16.27 0.91
CA LEU A 47 8.20 17.51 1.54
C LEU A 47 7.60 17.22 2.91
N ASP A 48 7.72 18.19 3.82
CA ASP A 48 6.99 18.18 5.09
C ASP A 48 5.55 18.67 4.91
N LEU A 49 4.67 18.34 5.86
CA LEU A 49 3.24 18.67 5.80
C LEU A 49 2.99 20.17 5.50
N GLU A 50 3.72 21.07 6.15
CA GLU A 50 3.56 22.53 5.95
C GLU A 50 3.90 22.96 4.52
N THR A 51 4.90 22.33 3.93
CA THR A 51 5.31 22.61 2.53
C THR A 51 4.30 22.04 1.53
N VAL A 52 3.77 20.86 1.80
CA VAL A 52 2.70 20.26 0.98
C VAL A 52 1.45 21.15 1.01
N ASP A 53 1.03 21.64 2.18
CA ASP A 53 -0.11 22.58 2.31
C ASP A 53 0.12 23.89 1.56
N TRP A 54 1.33 24.44 1.66
CA TRP A 54 1.68 25.62 0.88
C TRP A 54 1.59 25.35 -0.62
N LEU A 55 2.11 24.22 -1.11
CA LEU A 55 2.05 23.84 -2.53
C LEU A 55 0.60 23.67 -3.00
N LYS A 56 -0.23 22.96 -2.22
CA LYS A 56 -1.68 22.82 -2.49
C LYS A 56 -2.33 24.20 -2.64
N GLY A 57 -2.05 25.11 -1.71
CA GLY A 57 -2.56 26.46 -1.76
C GLY A 57 -2.07 27.30 -2.96
N GLN A 58 -0.87 27.04 -3.50
CA GLN A 58 -0.42 27.70 -4.75
C GLN A 58 -1.14 27.11 -5.97
N ILE A 59 -1.31 25.79 -6.03
CA ILE A 59 -2.02 25.11 -7.12
C ILE A 59 -3.47 25.60 -7.19
N GLN A 60 -4.17 25.67 -6.06
CA GLN A 60 -5.56 26.14 -6.00
C GLN A 60 -5.75 27.60 -6.44
N LYS A 61 -4.72 28.44 -6.29
CA LYS A 61 -4.76 29.85 -6.69
C LYS A 61 -4.41 30.09 -8.15
N THR A 62 -3.73 29.13 -8.79
CA THR A 62 -3.35 29.28 -10.19
C THR A 62 -4.55 29.10 -11.12
N ARG A 63 -4.55 29.83 -12.24
CA ARG A 63 -5.55 29.68 -13.31
C ARG A 63 -5.02 28.85 -14.48
N GLN A 64 -3.76 28.53 -14.45
CA GLN A 64 -3.11 27.73 -15.49
C GLN A 64 -3.41 26.24 -15.29
N THR A 65 -3.18 25.48 -16.33
CA THR A 65 -3.34 24.04 -16.26
C THR A 65 -2.19 23.40 -15.48
N VAL A 66 -2.52 22.63 -14.45
CA VAL A 66 -1.55 21.82 -13.70
C VAL A 66 -1.84 20.35 -13.94
N ILE A 67 -0.84 19.59 -14.34
CA ILE A 67 -0.90 18.13 -14.50
C ILE A 67 0.06 17.53 -13.47
N SER A 68 -0.49 16.82 -12.49
CA SER A 68 0.31 16.19 -11.43
C SER A 68 0.15 14.67 -11.42
N ILE A 69 1.26 13.98 -11.19
CA ILE A 69 1.27 12.56 -10.81
C ILE A 69 1.54 12.54 -9.32
N SER A 70 0.69 11.88 -8.53
CA SER A 70 0.88 11.78 -7.10
C SER A 70 0.30 10.49 -6.53
N HIS A 71 0.96 9.99 -5.49
CA HIS A 71 0.48 8.90 -4.64
C HIS A 71 -0.16 9.42 -3.34
N ASP A 72 -0.18 10.70 -3.11
CA ASP A 72 -0.75 11.34 -1.93
C ASP A 72 -2.25 11.60 -2.13
N GLU A 73 -3.10 10.88 -1.37
CA GLU A 73 -4.56 11.00 -1.46
C GLU A 73 -5.05 12.39 -1.04
N ASP A 74 -4.45 13.02 -0.02
CA ASP A 74 -4.84 14.35 0.45
C ASP A 74 -4.45 15.43 -0.56
N PHE A 75 -3.27 15.27 -1.17
CA PHE A 75 -2.84 16.17 -2.25
C PHE A 75 -3.82 16.09 -3.44
N LEU A 76 -4.18 14.88 -3.88
CA LEU A 76 -5.12 14.69 -4.98
C LEU A 76 -6.53 15.20 -4.64
N SER A 77 -7.03 14.95 -3.42
CA SER A 77 -8.37 15.39 -3.00
C SER A 77 -8.52 16.91 -3.02
N GLU A 78 -7.47 17.65 -2.65
CA GLU A 78 -7.52 19.07 -2.52
C GLU A 78 -7.13 19.85 -3.79
N THR A 79 -6.44 19.19 -4.74
CA THR A 79 -5.88 19.89 -5.92
C THR A 79 -6.44 19.44 -7.25
N ALA A 80 -6.99 18.23 -7.36
CA ALA A 80 -7.44 17.67 -8.61
C ALA A 80 -8.95 17.86 -8.83
N ASP A 81 -9.34 18.34 -9.99
CA ASP A 81 -10.73 18.43 -10.49
C ASP A 81 -11.00 17.39 -11.60
N THR A 82 -9.95 16.77 -12.11
CA THR A 82 -10.00 15.76 -13.17
C THR A 82 -8.99 14.67 -12.87
N ILE A 83 -9.44 13.43 -12.84
CA ILE A 83 -8.61 12.27 -12.59
C ILE A 83 -8.35 11.51 -13.89
N VAL A 84 -7.08 11.33 -14.22
CA VAL A 84 -6.62 10.46 -15.31
C VAL A 84 -6.01 9.21 -14.69
N HIS A 85 -6.77 8.11 -14.71
CA HIS A 85 -6.31 6.85 -14.16
C HIS A 85 -5.77 5.91 -15.23
N LEU A 86 -4.47 5.66 -15.17
CA LEU A 86 -3.77 4.69 -16.02
C LEU A 86 -3.77 3.33 -15.31
N ARG A 87 -4.37 2.32 -15.88
CA ARG A 87 -4.43 0.98 -15.29
C ARG A 87 -4.09 -0.12 -16.29
N LEU A 88 -3.55 -1.21 -15.77
CA LEU A 88 -3.34 -2.44 -16.53
C LEU A 88 -4.51 -3.39 -16.28
N VAL A 89 -5.16 -3.82 -17.32
CA VAL A 89 -6.30 -4.76 -17.29
C VAL A 89 -5.91 -6.11 -17.88
N LYS A 90 -6.80 -7.11 -17.78
CA LYS A 90 -6.59 -8.46 -18.34
C LYS A 90 -5.27 -9.10 -17.92
N HIS A 91 -5.03 -9.19 -16.63
CA HIS A 91 -3.78 -9.71 -16.05
C HIS A 91 -2.53 -8.93 -16.53
N ARG A 92 -2.61 -7.61 -16.55
CA ARG A 92 -1.54 -6.68 -16.96
C ARG A 92 -1.13 -6.80 -18.44
N LYS A 93 -2.00 -7.32 -19.29
CA LYS A 93 -1.74 -7.46 -20.74
C LYS A 93 -2.18 -6.27 -21.56
N GLU A 94 -3.13 -5.50 -21.08
CA GLU A 94 -3.68 -4.34 -21.79
C GLU A 94 -3.66 -3.12 -20.87
N ALA A 95 -3.28 -1.97 -21.42
CA ALA A 95 -3.36 -0.68 -20.74
C ALA A 95 -4.73 -0.05 -21.02
N GLU A 96 -5.37 0.51 -20.01
CA GLU A 96 -6.60 1.27 -20.13
C GLU A 96 -6.43 2.62 -19.44
N THR A 97 -6.95 3.66 -20.07
CA THR A 97 -6.97 5.01 -19.52
C THR A 97 -8.41 5.40 -19.24
N LEU A 98 -8.70 5.81 -18.02
CA LEU A 98 -9.97 6.38 -17.62
C LEU A 98 -9.76 7.87 -17.33
N VAL A 99 -10.63 8.71 -17.86
CA VAL A 99 -10.65 10.15 -17.59
C VAL A 99 -11.99 10.48 -16.99
N GLU A 100 -11.97 10.98 -15.75
CA GLU A 100 -13.17 11.34 -14.99
C GLU A 100 -13.05 12.78 -14.49
N HIS A 101 -14.06 13.60 -14.77
CA HIS A 101 -14.13 14.99 -14.31
C HIS A 101 -14.76 15.04 -12.90
N LEU A 102 -14.02 14.55 -11.93
CA LEU A 102 -14.40 14.43 -10.52
C LEU A 102 -13.18 14.73 -9.66
N ASP A 103 -13.42 15.24 -8.45
CA ASP A 103 -12.40 15.25 -7.40
C ASP A 103 -12.01 13.80 -7.02
N TYR A 104 -10.87 13.66 -6.36
CA TYR A 104 -10.33 12.34 -6.04
C TYR A 104 -11.24 11.52 -5.11
N ASP A 105 -11.87 12.14 -4.11
CA ASP A 105 -12.71 11.41 -3.14
C ASP A 105 -13.97 10.86 -3.84
N SER A 106 -14.65 11.70 -4.63
CA SER A 106 -15.80 11.28 -5.44
C SER A 106 -15.43 10.17 -6.44
N TYR A 107 -14.27 10.30 -7.09
CA TYR A 107 -13.74 9.26 -7.97
C TYR A 107 -13.48 7.95 -7.22
N SER A 108 -12.85 8.01 -6.05
CA SER A 108 -12.53 6.83 -5.21
C SER A 108 -13.80 6.10 -4.77
N GLU A 109 -14.83 6.84 -4.34
CA GLU A 109 -16.13 6.30 -3.96
C GLU A 109 -16.84 5.62 -5.13
N GLN A 110 -16.90 6.29 -6.27
CA GLN A 110 -17.49 5.75 -7.50
C GLN A 110 -16.77 4.47 -7.93
N ARG A 111 -15.45 4.46 -7.87
CA ARG A 111 -14.64 3.28 -8.20
C ARG A 111 -14.95 2.11 -7.25
N LYS A 112 -15.02 2.35 -5.94
CA LYS A 112 -15.38 1.33 -4.93
C LYS A 112 -16.78 0.76 -5.20
N ALA A 113 -17.75 1.63 -5.48
CA ALA A 113 -19.13 1.23 -5.80
C ALA A 113 -19.20 0.38 -7.09
N ASN A 114 -18.51 0.80 -8.16
CA ASN A 114 -18.43 0.08 -9.43
C ASN A 114 -17.77 -1.30 -9.25
N PHE A 115 -16.68 -1.37 -8.49
CA PHE A 115 -16.00 -2.63 -8.16
C PHE A 115 -16.91 -3.59 -7.39
N ALA A 116 -17.61 -3.10 -6.37
CA ALA A 116 -18.56 -3.90 -5.60
C ALA A 116 -19.71 -4.43 -6.49
N LYS A 117 -20.30 -3.58 -7.33
CA LYS A 117 -21.35 -3.93 -8.28
C LYS A 117 -20.91 -5.00 -9.29
N GLN A 118 -19.73 -4.80 -9.89
CA GLN A 118 -19.18 -5.75 -10.86
C GLN A 118 -18.82 -7.09 -10.19
N SER A 119 -18.25 -7.06 -8.98
CA SER A 119 -17.93 -8.26 -8.19
C SER A 119 -19.18 -9.05 -7.84
N GLN A 120 -20.26 -8.37 -7.42
CA GLN A 120 -21.54 -9.01 -7.14
C GLN A 120 -22.16 -9.62 -8.39
N GLN A 121 -22.12 -8.91 -9.51
CA GLN A 121 -22.63 -9.40 -10.79
C GLN A 121 -21.83 -10.63 -11.27
N ALA A 122 -20.51 -10.61 -11.17
CA ALA A 122 -19.66 -11.75 -11.51
C ALA A 122 -19.97 -12.97 -10.62
N ALA A 123 -20.13 -12.76 -9.30
CA ALA A 123 -20.50 -13.83 -8.36
C ALA A 123 -21.89 -14.43 -8.68
N ASN A 124 -22.88 -13.59 -9.03
CA ASN A 124 -24.20 -14.04 -9.41
C ASN A 124 -24.17 -14.84 -10.73
N ASN A 125 -23.44 -14.36 -11.73
CA ASN A 125 -23.25 -15.05 -13.01
C ASN A 125 -22.57 -16.41 -12.81
N GLN A 126 -21.52 -16.46 -11.97
CA GLN A 126 -20.81 -17.71 -11.65
C GLN A 126 -21.76 -18.73 -10.96
N ARG A 127 -22.53 -18.29 -9.96
CA ARG A 127 -23.50 -19.17 -9.28
C ARG A 127 -24.57 -19.70 -10.24
N ALA A 128 -25.06 -18.86 -11.16
CA ALA A 128 -26.03 -19.27 -12.17
C ALA A 128 -25.44 -20.30 -13.14
N TYR A 129 -24.20 -20.07 -13.57
CA TYR A 129 -23.45 -21.00 -14.39
C TYR A 129 -23.23 -22.34 -13.69
N ASP A 130 -22.73 -22.34 -12.47
CA ASP A 130 -22.46 -23.55 -11.69
C ASP A 130 -23.75 -24.38 -11.52
N LYS A 131 -24.88 -23.74 -11.19
CA LYS A 131 -26.18 -24.37 -11.07
C LYS A 131 -26.64 -24.99 -12.40
N THR A 132 -26.38 -24.31 -13.51
CA THR A 132 -26.72 -24.82 -14.86
C THR A 132 -25.84 -26.00 -15.22
N MET A 133 -24.54 -25.91 -14.96
CA MET A 133 -23.58 -26.99 -15.22
C MET A 133 -23.84 -28.22 -14.35
N GLU A 134 -24.24 -28.03 -13.09
CA GLU A 134 -24.61 -29.16 -12.22
C GLU A 134 -25.83 -29.91 -12.77
N LYS A 135 -26.88 -29.20 -13.21
CA LYS A 135 -28.03 -29.82 -13.86
C LYS A 135 -27.62 -30.53 -15.15
N HIS A 136 -26.79 -29.90 -15.97
CA HIS A 136 -26.31 -30.48 -17.21
C HIS A 136 -25.48 -31.75 -16.94
N ARG A 137 -24.60 -31.74 -15.95
CA ARG A 137 -23.78 -32.89 -15.52
C ARG A 137 -24.67 -34.08 -15.10
N ARG A 138 -25.75 -33.84 -14.38
CA ARG A 138 -26.73 -34.88 -13.99
C ARG A 138 -27.40 -35.48 -15.22
N VAL A 139 -27.83 -34.64 -16.20
CA VAL A 139 -28.42 -35.12 -17.45
C VAL A 139 -27.42 -35.94 -18.26
N LYS A 140 -26.18 -35.47 -18.40
CA LYS A 140 -25.10 -36.18 -19.08
C LYS A 140 -24.85 -37.55 -18.47
N GLN A 141 -24.72 -37.62 -17.14
CA GLN A 141 -24.51 -38.86 -16.40
C GLN A 141 -25.65 -39.87 -16.58
N ASN A 142 -26.91 -39.39 -16.54
CA ASN A 142 -28.09 -40.25 -16.77
C ASN A 142 -28.08 -40.81 -18.19
N VAL A 143 -27.76 -40.01 -19.20
CA VAL A 143 -27.68 -40.48 -20.60
C VAL A 143 -26.53 -41.46 -20.79
N GLU A 144 -25.37 -41.24 -20.18
CA GLU A 144 -24.24 -42.15 -20.22
C GLU A 144 -24.56 -43.50 -19.56
N THR A 145 -25.21 -43.47 -18.39
CA THR A 145 -25.60 -44.69 -17.68
C THR A 145 -26.62 -45.49 -18.50
N ALA A 146 -27.63 -44.81 -19.08
CA ALA A 146 -28.63 -45.46 -19.94
C ALA A 146 -27.99 -46.05 -21.20
N LEU A 147 -27.00 -45.35 -21.81
CA LEU A 147 -26.30 -45.80 -23.00
C LEU A 147 -25.49 -47.12 -22.72
N ARG A 148 -24.85 -47.18 -21.53
CA ARG A 148 -24.09 -48.38 -21.11
C ARG A 148 -25.01 -49.56 -20.79
N ALA A 149 -26.20 -49.30 -20.29
CA ALA A 149 -27.13 -50.35 -19.88
C ALA A 149 -27.99 -50.89 -21.03
N THR A 150 -28.11 -50.16 -22.15
CA THR A 150 -28.99 -50.54 -23.28
C THR A 150 -28.36 -51.60 -24.19
N LYS A 151 -29.09 -52.70 -24.39
CA LYS A 151 -28.77 -53.76 -25.36
C LYS A 151 -29.59 -53.63 -26.65
N ASP A 152 -30.57 -52.78 -26.72
CA ASP A 152 -31.43 -52.54 -27.88
C ASP A 152 -30.74 -51.52 -28.80
N SER A 153 -30.59 -51.90 -30.10
CA SER A 153 -29.96 -51.09 -31.12
C SER A 153 -30.68 -49.80 -31.44
N THR A 154 -32.01 -49.80 -31.37
CA THR A 154 -32.87 -48.64 -31.67
C THR A 154 -32.79 -47.63 -30.52
N ALA A 155 -32.93 -48.07 -29.28
CA ALA A 155 -32.78 -47.29 -28.09
C ALA A 155 -31.34 -46.74 -27.98
N GLY A 156 -30.32 -47.50 -28.32
CA GLY A 156 -28.93 -47.10 -28.37
C GLY A 156 -28.69 -45.92 -29.33
N ARG A 157 -29.27 -45.93 -30.54
CA ARG A 157 -29.18 -44.84 -31.53
C ARG A 157 -29.83 -43.55 -31.00
N LEU A 158 -31.00 -43.63 -30.34
CA LEU A 158 -31.69 -42.49 -29.74
C LEU A 158 -30.86 -41.87 -28.59
N LEU A 159 -30.31 -42.68 -27.72
CA LEU A 159 -29.45 -42.23 -26.63
C LEU A 159 -28.14 -41.61 -27.16
N ALA A 160 -27.53 -42.15 -28.19
CA ALA A 160 -26.35 -41.56 -28.87
C ALA A 160 -26.68 -40.19 -29.47
N LYS A 161 -27.85 -40.03 -30.11
CA LYS A 161 -28.33 -38.72 -30.60
C LYS A 161 -28.52 -37.74 -29.46
N LYS A 162 -29.11 -38.19 -28.35
CA LYS A 162 -29.31 -37.37 -27.13
C LYS A 162 -27.95 -36.95 -26.52
N MET A 163 -26.98 -37.86 -26.49
CA MET A 163 -25.61 -37.57 -26.00
C MET A 163 -24.95 -36.50 -26.87
N LYS A 164 -25.06 -36.58 -28.20
CA LYS A 164 -24.55 -35.56 -29.13
C LYS A 164 -25.15 -34.17 -28.85
N THR A 165 -26.44 -34.10 -28.54
CA THR A 165 -27.14 -32.85 -28.17
C THR A 165 -26.60 -32.33 -26.84
N VAL A 166 -26.44 -33.19 -25.83
CA VAL A 166 -25.87 -32.83 -24.52
C VAL A 166 -24.47 -32.26 -24.65
N LEU A 167 -23.59 -32.89 -25.41
CA LEU A 167 -22.22 -32.39 -25.66
C LEU A 167 -22.21 -31.07 -26.42
N SER A 168 -23.14 -30.88 -27.37
CA SER A 168 -23.30 -29.60 -28.07
C SER A 168 -23.75 -28.47 -27.13
N GLN A 169 -24.65 -28.77 -26.20
CA GLN A 169 -25.09 -27.81 -25.18
C GLN A 169 -23.93 -27.46 -24.21
N GLU A 170 -23.11 -28.42 -23.81
CA GLU A 170 -21.93 -28.21 -22.97
C GLU A 170 -20.99 -27.16 -23.60
N LYS A 171 -20.64 -27.35 -24.90
CA LYS A 171 -19.82 -26.38 -25.64
C LYS A 171 -20.44 -25.00 -25.71
N ARG A 172 -21.78 -24.91 -25.83
CA ARG A 172 -22.48 -23.61 -25.81
C ARG A 172 -22.41 -22.93 -24.45
N TYR A 173 -22.53 -23.69 -23.34
CA TYR A 173 -22.37 -23.14 -21.99
C TYR A 173 -20.93 -22.70 -21.72
N GLU A 174 -19.93 -23.47 -22.14
CA GLU A 174 -18.53 -23.10 -22.05
C GLU A 174 -18.23 -21.82 -22.82
N LYS A 175 -18.76 -21.69 -24.04
CA LYS A 175 -18.61 -20.46 -24.84
C LYS A 175 -19.31 -19.27 -24.18
N ALA A 176 -20.50 -19.47 -23.62
CA ALA A 176 -21.21 -18.44 -22.89
C ALA A 176 -20.46 -18.01 -21.61
N ALA A 177 -19.79 -18.95 -20.92
CA ALA A 177 -18.97 -18.64 -19.75
C ALA A 177 -17.78 -17.72 -20.07
N GLN A 178 -17.19 -17.87 -21.27
CA GLN A 178 -16.11 -16.99 -21.72
C GLN A 178 -16.53 -15.53 -21.91
N SER A 179 -17.82 -15.28 -22.19
CA SER A 179 -18.38 -13.94 -22.35
C SER A 179 -19.03 -13.39 -21.07
N MET A 180 -19.02 -14.13 -19.97
CA MET A 180 -19.57 -13.64 -18.69
C MET A 180 -18.72 -12.53 -18.09
N THR A 181 -19.38 -11.64 -17.35
CA THR A 181 -18.69 -10.63 -16.54
C THR A 181 -17.73 -11.33 -15.60
N GLN A 182 -16.44 -11.12 -15.80
CA GLN A 182 -15.42 -11.64 -14.92
C GLN A 182 -15.37 -10.78 -13.65
N LYS A 183 -14.96 -11.41 -12.54
CA LYS A 183 -14.64 -10.66 -11.31
C LYS A 183 -13.57 -9.63 -11.65
N PRO A 184 -13.81 -8.34 -11.32
CA PRO A 184 -12.79 -7.33 -11.56
C PRO A 184 -11.54 -7.72 -10.77
N LEU A 185 -10.39 -7.62 -11.43
CA LEU A 185 -9.11 -7.76 -10.75
C LEU A 185 -8.89 -6.47 -9.95
N GLU A 186 -8.76 -6.61 -8.66
CA GLU A 186 -8.27 -5.55 -7.81
C GLU A 186 -6.76 -5.47 -8.07
N GLU A 187 -6.33 -4.48 -8.86
CA GLU A 187 -4.97 -4.39 -9.40
C GLU A 187 -3.91 -4.33 -8.31
N GLU A 188 -4.30 -3.93 -7.09
CA GLU A 188 -3.38 -3.69 -5.99
C GLU A 188 -3.89 -4.23 -4.66
N GLN A 189 -4.56 -5.36 -4.69
CA GLN A 189 -5.08 -6.00 -3.48
C GLN A 189 -3.94 -6.36 -2.51
N ILE A 190 -4.03 -5.86 -1.29
CA ILE A 190 -3.16 -6.25 -0.17
C ILE A 190 -4.01 -7.05 0.82
N GLN A 191 -4.05 -8.37 0.66
CA GLN A 191 -4.74 -9.28 1.58
C GLN A 191 -3.75 -9.81 2.63
N LEU A 192 -3.29 -8.92 3.48
CA LEU A 192 -2.44 -9.27 4.61
C LEU A 192 -3.16 -8.99 5.92
N PHE A 193 -2.93 -9.85 6.90
CA PHE A 193 -3.47 -9.73 8.24
C PHE A 193 -2.41 -10.16 9.24
N PHE A 194 -2.25 -9.40 10.30
CA PHE A 194 -1.45 -9.83 11.44
C PHE A 194 -2.26 -10.84 12.26
N SER A 195 -1.89 -12.11 12.19
CA SER A 195 -2.52 -13.20 12.95
C SER A 195 -1.57 -13.74 14.03
N ASP A 196 -2.15 -14.26 15.12
CA ASP A 196 -1.42 -14.93 16.20
C ASP A 196 -0.28 -14.10 16.82
N ILE A 197 -0.47 -12.78 16.90
CA ILE A 197 0.42 -11.88 17.61
C ILE A 197 0.01 -11.85 19.07
N GLN A 198 0.98 -12.02 19.96
CA GLN A 198 0.78 -11.80 21.40
C GLN A 198 1.19 -10.36 21.71
N PRO A 199 0.25 -9.43 21.91
CA PRO A 199 0.58 -8.05 22.19
C PRO A 199 1.20 -7.94 23.59
N LEU A 200 2.08 -6.98 23.76
CA LEU A 200 2.62 -6.63 25.06
C LEU A 200 1.52 -6.01 25.95
N PRO A 201 1.58 -6.13 27.27
CA PRO A 201 0.61 -5.49 28.15
C PRO A 201 0.51 -3.98 27.89
N ALA A 202 -0.70 -3.45 27.79
CA ALA A 202 -0.93 -2.04 27.44
C ALA A 202 -0.26 -1.07 28.45
N SER A 203 -0.22 -1.44 29.74
CA SER A 203 0.41 -0.62 30.80
C SER A 203 1.93 -0.70 30.83
N LYS A 204 2.55 -1.65 30.10
CA LYS A 204 3.99 -1.86 30.14
C LYS A 204 4.75 -0.72 29.47
N VAL A 205 5.62 -0.04 30.20
CA VAL A 205 6.51 0.99 29.65
C VAL A 205 7.66 0.33 28.89
N LEU A 206 7.75 0.61 27.59
CA LEU A 206 8.77 0.09 26.70
C LEU A 206 9.95 1.05 26.55
N VAL A 207 9.68 2.34 26.44
CA VAL A 207 10.70 3.38 26.35
C VAL A 207 10.27 4.54 27.25
N GLN A 208 11.23 5.12 27.93
CA GLN A 208 11.05 6.34 28.71
C GLN A 208 12.25 7.26 28.45
N LEU A 209 12.01 8.34 27.74
CA LEU A 209 12.98 9.41 27.50
C LEU A 209 12.62 10.55 28.44
N GLU A 210 13.58 10.96 29.28
CA GLU A 210 13.41 12.08 30.21
C GLU A 210 14.50 13.11 29.96
N LYS A 211 14.15 14.18 29.24
CA LYS A 211 15.08 15.29 28.95
C LYS A 211 16.35 14.86 28.21
N GLU A 212 16.25 13.89 27.32
CA GLU A 212 17.37 13.46 26.50
C GLU A 212 17.55 14.34 25.26
N ASN A 213 18.80 14.54 24.85
CA ASN A 213 19.09 15.21 23.60
C ASN A 213 19.14 14.18 22.45
N LEU A 214 18.67 14.60 21.27
CA LEU A 214 18.84 13.89 20.02
C LEU A 214 20.02 14.49 19.25
N SER A 215 21.05 13.71 19.03
CA SER A 215 22.27 14.17 18.33
C SER A 215 22.65 13.21 17.23
N ILE A 216 23.30 13.74 16.19
CA ILE A 216 24.06 12.98 15.21
C ILE A 216 25.48 13.55 15.26
N ASP A 217 26.45 12.70 15.51
CA ASP A 217 27.83 13.11 15.77
C ASP A 217 27.86 14.22 16.82
N ASP A 218 28.47 15.38 16.53
CA ASP A 218 28.56 16.52 17.44
C ASP A 218 27.39 17.51 17.31
N ARG A 219 26.40 17.25 16.41
CA ARG A 219 25.29 18.17 16.17
C ARG A 219 24.08 17.73 16.98
N VAL A 220 23.58 18.60 17.87
CA VAL A 220 22.29 18.43 18.55
C VAL A 220 21.18 18.82 17.58
N LEU A 221 20.25 17.91 17.34
CA LEU A 221 19.07 18.09 16.47
C LEU A 221 17.84 18.55 17.25
N ALA A 222 17.63 17.95 18.43
CA ALA A 222 16.55 18.32 19.33
C ALA A 222 16.99 18.18 20.79
N GLN A 223 16.48 19.05 21.64
CA GLN A 223 16.81 19.08 23.07
C GLN A 223 15.63 18.59 23.90
N GLU A 224 15.90 18.17 25.13
CA GLU A 224 14.88 17.83 26.13
C GLU A 224 13.77 16.89 25.64
N LEU A 225 14.11 15.85 24.89
CA LEU A 225 13.11 14.87 24.46
C LEU A 225 12.43 14.24 25.66
N ARG A 226 11.12 14.26 25.68
CA ARG A 226 10.28 13.55 26.66
C ARG A 226 9.30 12.67 25.92
N LEU A 227 9.42 11.37 26.08
CA LEU A 227 8.53 10.40 25.45
C LEU A 227 8.40 9.15 26.32
N THR A 228 7.18 8.79 26.64
CA THR A 228 6.87 7.49 27.24
C THR A 228 6.12 6.66 26.21
N VAL A 229 6.63 5.46 25.93
CA VAL A 229 6.03 4.51 24.98
C VAL A 229 5.54 3.30 25.72
N ARG A 230 4.28 2.93 25.53
CA ARG A 230 3.65 1.77 26.18
C ARG A 230 3.40 0.63 25.18
N GLY A 231 3.11 -0.55 25.72
CA GLY A 231 3.08 -1.80 24.94
C GLY A 231 2.12 -1.87 23.75
N GLN A 232 1.00 -1.13 23.80
CA GLN A 232 -0.02 -1.15 22.73
C GLN A 232 -0.32 0.25 22.17
N GLU A 233 0.46 1.25 22.56
CA GLU A 233 0.29 2.60 22.03
C GLU A 233 0.69 2.67 20.56
N LYS A 234 -0.07 3.44 19.78
CA LYS A 234 0.21 3.74 18.39
C LYS A 234 0.52 5.22 18.25
N ILE A 235 1.80 5.52 18.09
CA ILE A 235 2.34 6.88 18.13
C ILE A 235 2.76 7.30 16.72
N GLY A 236 2.23 8.45 16.27
CA GLY A 236 2.70 9.16 15.08
C GLY A 236 3.73 10.22 15.44
N ILE A 237 4.76 10.36 14.62
CA ILE A 237 5.77 11.42 14.74
C ILE A 237 5.76 12.22 13.44
N ILE A 238 5.50 13.53 13.57
CA ILE A 238 5.55 14.51 12.48
C ILE A 238 6.62 15.56 12.77
N GLY A 239 6.91 16.41 11.80
CA GLY A 239 7.82 17.54 11.98
C GLY A 239 8.55 17.90 10.69
N PRO A 240 9.26 19.03 10.65
CA PRO A 240 10.00 19.50 9.50
C PRO A 240 11.02 18.49 8.98
N ASN A 241 11.37 18.60 7.71
CA ASN A 241 12.44 17.79 7.16
C ASN A 241 13.80 18.20 7.76
N GLY A 242 14.63 17.19 8.05
CA GLY A 242 15.94 17.41 8.66
C GLY A 242 15.94 17.60 10.19
N VAL A 243 14.78 17.68 10.86
CA VAL A 243 14.68 17.83 12.32
C VAL A 243 15.15 16.60 13.11
N GLY A 244 15.37 15.45 12.45
CA GLY A 244 15.88 14.25 13.10
C GLY A 244 14.86 13.14 13.33
N LYS A 245 13.72 13.10 12.59
CA LYS A 245 12.69 12.06 12.73
C LYS A 245 13.25 10.64 12.59
N SER A 246 13.99 10.38 11.51
CA SER A 246 14.61 9.06 11.28
C SER A 246 15.72 8.75 12.29
N THR A 247 16.42 9.76 12.82
CA THR A 247 17.40 9.62 13.90
C THR A 247 16.72 9.20 15.20
N LEU A 248 15.57 9.82 15.52
CA LEU A 248 14.76 9.43 16.66
C LEU A 248 14.27 7.98 16.52
N LEU A 249 13.78 7.56 15.33
CA LEU A 249 13.42 6.16 15.09
C LEU A 249 14.61 5.21 15.27
N ALA A 250 15.80 5.59 14.81
CA ALA A 250 17.01 4.79 14.97
C ALA A 250 17.38 4.64 16.47
N LYS A 251 17.30 5.72 17.25
CA LYS A 251 17.51 5.72 18.69
C LYS A 251 16.48 4.82 19.39
N LEU A 252 15.20 4.95 19.07
CA LEU A 252 14.13 4.11 19.61
C LEU A 252 14.31 2.63 19.24
N LYS A 253 14.74 2.36 18.01
CA LYS A 253 15.06 0.99 17.56
C LYS A 253 16.15 0.35 18.42
N GLN A 254 17.20 1.08 18.77
CA GLN A 254 18.25 0.59 19.64
C GLN A 254 17.69 0.24 21.02
N PHE A 255 16.95 1.14 21.69
CA PHE A 255 16.32 0.90 22.99
C PHE A 255 15.39 -0.32 23.00
N LEU A 256 14.63 -0.51 21.93
CA LEU A 256 13.67 -1.61 21.83
C LEU A 256 14.35 -2.96 21.55
N ASN A 257 15.42 -2.98 20.75
CA ASN A 257 16.17 -4.20 20.45
C ASN A 257 16.90 -4.77 21.67
N ASP A 258 17.25 -3.93 22.65
CA ASP A 258 17.93 -4.37 23.88
C ASP A 258 16.99 -5.14 24.82
N LYS A 259 15.69 -5.15 24.56
CA LYS A 259 14.67 -5.80 25.37
C LYS A 259 14.28 -7.16 24.81
N ARG A 260 14.60 -8.25 25.53
CA ARG A 260 14.39 -9.65 25.10
C ARG A 260 12.92 -10.01 24.80
N GLU A 261 11.98 -9.36 25.46
CA GLU A 261 10.55 -9.59 25.32
C GLU A 261 9.93 -8.89 24.10
N ILE A 262 10.68 -8.01 23.42
CA ILE A 262 10.22 -7.27 22.25
C ILE A 262 10.69 -7.99 20.99
N SER A 263 9.71 -8.48 20.23
CA SER A 263 9.92 -8.87 18.83
C SER A 263 9.63 -7.65 17.96
N LEU A 264 10.69 -6.96 17.54
CA LEU A 264 10.61 -5.70 16.82
C LEU A 264 10.49 -5.94 15.31
N GLY A 265 9.41 -5.41 14.71
CA GLY A 265 9.27 -5.24 13.27
C GLY A 265 9.71 -3.83 12.88
N PHE A 266 10.52 -3.72 11.84
CA PHE A 266 10.99 -2.43 11.33
C PHE A 266 10.76 -2.32 9.83
N MET A 267 10.16 -1.21 9.38
CA MET A 267 10.01 -0.85 7.98
C MET A 267 10.73 0.48 7.75
N PRO A 268 11.87 0.49 7.07
CA PRO A 268 12.61 1.73 6.76
C PRO A 268 11.99 2.46 5.57
N GLN A 269 12.20 3.77 5.49
CA GLN A 269 11.85 4.60 4.34
C GLN A 269 12.55 4.11 3.06
N ASP A 270 13.85 3.84 3.15
CA ASP A 270 14.64 3.23 2.08
C ASP A 270 14.64 1.71 2.23
N TYR A 271 13.90 1.03 1.38
CA TYR A 271 13.74 -0.42 1.39
C TYR A 271 15.05 -1.17 1.11
N HIS A 272 15.99 -0.56 0.38
CA HIS A 272 17.29 -1.14 0.07
C HIS A 272 18.14 -1.41 1.33
N LYS A 273 17.90 -0.66 2.41
CA LYS A 273 18.57 -0.89 3.70
C LYS A 273 18.16 -2.19 4.40
N LYS A 274 17.09 -2.82 3.95
CA LYS A 274 16.56 -4.05 4.55
C LYS A 274 16.46 -5.21 3.56
N LEU A 275 16.10 -4.94 2.31
CA LEU A 275 15.94 -5.96 1.27
C LEU A 275 17.30 -6.44 0.76
N GLN A 276 17.44 -7.75 0.58
CA GLN A 276 18.58 -8.36 -0.08
C GLN A 276 18.30 -8.39 -1.60
N LEU A 277 18.72 -7.35 -2.30
CA LEU A 277 18.33 -7.06 -3.68
C LEU A 277 18.72 -8.14 -4.70
N ASP A 278 19.73 -8.94 -4.39
CA ASP A 278 20.22 -10.03 -5.26
C ASP A 278 19.40 -11.33 -5.15
N LEU A 279 18.61 -11.46 -4.08
CA LEU A 279 17.74 -12.60 -3.88
C LEU A 279 16.43 -12.45 -4.68
N SER A 280 15.78 -13.59 -4.96
CA SER A 280 14.39 -13.58 -5.41
C SER A 280 13.44 -13.33 -4.23
N SER A 281 12.18 -12.89 -4.52
CA SER A 281 11.17 -12.68 -3.48
C SER A 281 10.93 -13.93 -2.63
N ILE A 282 10.92 -15.10 -3.25
CA ILE A 282 10.75 -16.38 -2.54
C ILE A 282 11.97 -16.66 -1.66
N ALA A 283 13.18 -16.52 -2.18
CA ALA A 283 14.41 -16.80 -1.44
C ALA A 283 14.59 -15.83 -0.25
N TYR A 284 14.16 -14.57 -0.38
CA TYR A 284 14.20 -13.59 0.70
C TYR A 284 13.28 -13.94 1.88
N ILE A 285 12.08 -14.46 1.59
CA ILE A 285 11.09 -14.81 2.63
C ILE A 285 11.35 -16.19 3.23
N SER A 286 11.87 -17.14 2.43
CA SER A 286 12.08 -18.52 2.86
C SER A 286 13.17 -18.63 3.93
N LYS A 287 12.91 -19.46 4.94
CA LYS A 287 13.86 -19.77 6.03
C LYS A 287 14.44 -21.15 5.93
N THR A 288 13.63 -22.13 5.54
CA THR A 288 14.01 -23.56 5.51
C THR A 288 14.21 -24.10 4.11
N GLY A 289 13.54 -23.51 3.11
CA GLY A 289 13.53 -24.00 1.74
C GLY A 289 12.66 -25.25 1.54
N GLU A 290 11.90 -25.67 2.54
CA GLU A 290 11.01 -26.83 2.47
C GLU A 290 9.84 -26.58 1.51
N LYS A 291 9.41 -27.64 0.81
CA LYS A 291 8.37 -27.55 -0.22
C LYS A 291 7.07 -26.94 0.30
N GLU A 292 6.66 -27.28 1.52
CA GLU A 292 5.43 -26.74 2.12
C GLU A 292 5.56 -25.24 2.45
N GLU A 293 6.72 -24.80 2.95
CA GLU A 293 7.01 -23.39 3.19
C GLU A 293 6.98 -22.61 1.87
N LEU A 294 7.66 -23.10 0.85
CA LEU A 294 7.71 -22.46 -0.47
C LEU A 294 6.32 -22.32 -1.09
N GLN A 295 5.46 -23.34 -0.98
CA GLN A 295 4.08 -23.27 -1.46
C GLN A 295 3.24 -22.19 -0.72
N LYS A 296 3.39 -22.07 0.60
CA LYS A 296 2.74 -21.03 1.39
C LYS A 296 3.22 -19.64 0.99
N ILE A 297 4.54 -19.46 0.83
CA ILE A 297 5.13 -18.19 0.38
C ILE A 297 4.61 -17.80 -1.00
N GLN A 298 4.58 -18.74 -1.95
CA GLN A 298 4.03 -18.50 -3.29
C GLN A 298 2.56 -18.09 -3.23
N SER A 299 1.75 -18.73 -2.38
CA SER A 299 0.34 -18.37 -2.18
C SER A 299 0.18 -16.95 -1.61
N HIS A 300 1.01 -16.57 -0.64
CA HIS A 300 1.01 -15.21 -0.10
C HIS A 300 1.44 -14.18 -1.14
N LEU A 301 2.51 -14.43 -1.89
CA LEU A 301 2.96 -13.55 -2.96
C LEU A 301 1.90 -13.42 -4.08
N ALA A 302 1.24 -14.52 -4.45
CA ALA A 302 0.14 -14.50 -5.41
C ALA A 302 -1.05 -13.64 -4.91
N SER A 303 -1.38 -13.71 -3.60
CA SER A 303 -2.42 -12.87 -2.99
C SER A 303 -2.07 -11.37 -2.98
N LEU A 304 -0.79 -11.02 -3.12
CA LEU A 304 -0.28 -9.67 -3.28
C LEU A 304 -0.12 -9.26 -4.77
N ASN A 305 -0.66 -10.06 -5.69
CA ASN A 305 -0.59 -9.87 -7.14
C ASN A 305 0.83 -9.95 -7.75
N PHE A 306 1.72 -10.75 -7.14
CA PHE A 306 2.98 -11.10 -7.80
C PHE A 306 2.71 -12.18 -8.85
N SER A 307 3.18 -11.97 -10.07
CA SER A 307 3.23 -13.01 -11.08
C SER A 307 4.35 -14.02 -10.78
N TYR A 308 4.25 -15.23 -11.31
CA TYR A 308 5.29 -16.25 -11.09
C TYR A 308 6.71 -15.80 -11.51
N PRO A 309 6.91 -15.11 -12.64
CA PRO A 309 8.22 -14.54 -12.97
C PRO A 309 8.71 -13.52 -11.94
N GLU A 310 7.86 -12.62 -11.47
CA GLU A 310 8.22 -11.62 -10.45
C GLU A 310 8.63 -12.27 -9.11
N MET A 311 8.05 -13.42 -8.77
CA MET A 311 8.44 -14.17 -7.56
C MET A 311 9.86 -14.75 -7.66
N GLN A 312 10.31 -15.07 -8.89
CA GLN A 312 11.59 -15.72 -9.17
C GLN A 312 12.71 -14.73 -9.52
N HIS A 313 12.36 -13.53 -10.01
CA HIS A 313 13.33 -12.52 -10.36
C HIS A 313 13.95 -11.87 -9.12
N GLN A 314 15.13 -11.27 -9.29
CA GLN A 314 15.81 -10.54 -8.24
C GLN A 314 14.96 -9.36 -7.77
N ILE A 315 14.96 -9.09 -6.47
CA ILE A 315 14.19 -8.00 -5.82
C ILE A 315 14.53 -6.64 -6.42
N ARG A 316 15.77 -6.43 -6.90
CA ARG A 316 16.16 -5.18 -7.57
C ARG A 316 15.36 -4.84 -8.83
N SER A 317 14.76 -5.85 -9.48
CA SER A 317 13.93 -5.66 -10.67
C SER A 317 12.46 -5.33 -10.37
N LEU A 318 12.06 -5.41 -9.10
CA LEU A 318 10.72 -5.10 -8.65
C LEU A 318 10.51 -3.58 -8.54
N SER A 319 9.28 -3.11 -8.81
CA SER A 319 8.90 -1.73 -8.55
C SER A 319 8.93 -1.40 -7.05
N GLY A 320 9.02 -0.12 -6.68
CA GLY A 320 9.01 0.33 -5.28
C GLY A 320 7.77 -0.19 -4.52
N GLY A 321 6.59 -0.16 -5.14
CA GLY A 321 5.36 -0.71 -4.55
C GLY A 321 5.42 -2.23 -4.34
N GLN A 322 6.04 -2.99 -5.25
CA GLN A 322 6.25 -4.42 -5.07
C GLN A 322 7.25 -4.71 -3.95
N GLN A 323 8.34 -3.96 -3.88
CA GLN A 323 9.29 -4.05 -2.77
C GLN A 323 8.63 -3.74 -1.42
N GLY A 324 7.78 -2.72 -1.37
CA GLY A 324 6.97 -2.40 -0.19
C GLY A 324 6.04 -3.55 0.22
N LYS A 325 5.33 -4.16 -0.73
CA LYS A 325 4.47 -5.34 -0.49
C LYS A 325 5.27 -6.53 0.06
N LEU A 326 6.49 -6.75 -0.46
CA LEU A 326 7.39 -7.80 0.02
C LEU A 326 7.81 -7.56 1.47
N LEU A 327 8.14 -6.31 1.83
CA LEU A 327 8.46 -5.94 3.21
C LEU A 327 7.27 -6.08 4.15
N LEU A 328 6.05 -5.71 3.71
CA LEU A 328 4.84 -5.93 4.50
C LEU A 328 4.60 -7.43 4.74
N LEU A 329 4.81 -8.28 3.73
CA LEU A 329 4.71 -9.72 3.88
C LEU A 329 5.74 -10.25 4.89
N ASP A 330 6.99 -9.81 4.80
CA ASP A 330 8.04 -10.16 5.78
C ASP A 330 7.64 -9.77 7.19
N LEU A 331 7.12 -8.55 7.39
CA LEU A 331 6.62 -8.09 8.69
C LEU A 331 5.50 -8.98 9.23
N VAL A 332 4.51 -9.29 8.40
CA VAL A 332 3.36 -10.13 8.80
C VAL A 332 3.80 -11.55 9.19
N LEU A 333 4.72 -12.15 8.40
CA LEU A 333 5.22 -13.51 8.65
C LEU A 333 6.14 -13.62 9.87
N ARG A 334 6.84 -12.54 10.23
CA ARG A 334 7.69 -12.51 11.45
C ARG A 334 6.88 -12.35 12.74
N LYS A 335 5.62 -11.92 12.66
CA LYS A 335 4.71 -11.74 13.81
C LYS A 335 5.32 -10.87 14.92
N PRO A 336 5.85 -9.68 14.63
CA PRO A 336 6.40 -8.80 15.67
C PRO A 336 5.30 -8.38 16.64
N ASN A 337 5.67 -8.08 17.90
CA ASN A 337 4.75 -7.56 18.90
C ASN A 337 4.86 -6.05 19.09
N PHE A 338 5.84 -5.41 18.42
CA PHE A 338 6.00 -3.97 18.32
C PHE A 338 6.54 -3.56 16.95
N LEU A 339 6.07 -2.43 16.40
CA LEU A 339 6.48 -1.96 15.08
C LEU A 339 7.13 -0.59 15.14
N LEU A 340 8.17 -0.40 14.33
CA LEU A 340 8.71 0.91 13.94
C LEU A 340 8.57 1.07 12.44
N LEU A 341 7.90 2.14 12.01
CA LEU A 341 7.57 2.40 10.61
C LEU A 341 8.09 3.77 10.20
N ASP A 342 8.85 3.83 9.11
CA ASP A 342 9.34 5.08 8.51
C ASP A 342 8.71 5.24 7.13
N GLU A 343 7.75 6.15 6.99
CA GLU A 343 6.95 6.42 5.79
C GLU A 343 6.31 5.16 5.17
N PRO A 344 5.45 4.43 5.91
CA PRO A 344 4.96 3.11 5.50
C PRO A 344 4.04 3.12 4.27
N THR A 345 3.47 4.26 3.89
CA THR A 345 2.54 4.40 2.74
C THR A 345 3.19 4.98 1.49
N ARG A 346 4.41 5.52 1.58
CA ARG A 346 5.07 6.32 0.56
C ARG A 346 5.12 5.71 -0.85
N ASN A 347 5.44 4.43 -0.97
CA ASN A 347 5.66 3.78 -2.27
C ASN A 347 4.43 2.99 -2.76
N PHE A 348 3.28 3.24 -2.15
CA PHE A 348 2.05 2.53 -2.49
C PHE A 348 1.10 3.48 -3.22
N SER A 349 0.42 2.95 -4.24
CA SER A 349 -0.58 3.71 -4.95
C SER A 349 -1.72 4.15 -4.04
N PRO A 350 -2.40 5.25 -4.36
CA PRO A 350 -3.56 5.73 -3.60
C PRO A 350 -4.64 4.66 -3.43
N THR A 351 -4.74 3.73 -4.38
CA THR A 351 -5.74 2.65 -4.34
C THR A 351 -5.41 1.53 -3.36
N SER A 352 -4.14 1.35 -2.97
CA SER A 352 -3.71 0.36 -1.97
C SER A 352 -3.55 0.95 -0.56
N GLN A 353 -3.39 2.26 -0.42
CA GLN A 353 -3.19 2.91 0.89
C GLN A 353 -4.31 2.61 1.91
N PRO A 354 -5.61 2.61 1.57
CA PRO A 354 -6.66 2.25 2.53
C PRO A 354 -6.51 0.84 3.13
N GLN A 355 -5.96 -0.10 2.35
CA GLN A 355 -5.74 -1.47 2.83
C GLN A 355 -4.54 -1.53 3.77
N ILE A 356 -3.50 -0.73 3.52
CA ILE A 356 -2.33 -0.58 4.41
C ILE A 356 -2.74 0.09 5.71
N ARG A 357 -3.53 1.17 5.67
CA ARG A 357 -4.06 1.83 6.87
C ARG A 357 -4.86 0.84 7.70
N LYS A 358 -5.77 0.07 7.06
CA LYS A 358 -6.54 -0.97 7.74
C LYS A 358 -5.65 -2.06 8.36
N LEU A 359 -4.59 -2.50 7.66
CA LEU A 359 -3.63 -3.49 8.18
C LEU A 359 -3.01 -3.02 9.49
N PHE A 360 -2.52 -1.77 9.54
CA PHE A 360 -1.88 -1.22 10.74
C PHE A 360 -2.89 -0.76 11.81
N ALA A 361 -4.08 -0.29 11.42
CA ALA A 361 -5.15 0.05 12.34
C ALA A 361 -5.62 -1.19 13.13
N THR A 362 -5.70 -2.36 12.48
CA THR A 362 -6.10 -3.63 13.12
C THR A 362 -4.94 -4.38 13.78
N TYR A 363 -3.71 -3.90 13.67
CA TYR A 363 -2.56 -4.50 14.33
C TYR A 363 -2.72 -4.44 15.86
N PRO A 364 -2.62 -5.58 16.60
CA PRO A 364 -2.91 -5.63 18.02
C PRO A 364 -1.77 -5.13 18.92
N GLY A 365 -0.56 -5.01 18.40
CA GLY A 365 0.61 -4.52 19.15
C GLY A 365 0.74 -3.00 19.10
N GLY A 366 1.76 -2.48 19.78
CA GLY A 366 2.14 -1.07 19.71
C GLY A 366 2.95 -0.75 18.45
N LEU A 367 2.90 0.49 18.03
CA LEU A 367 3.72 0.97 16.92
C LEU A 367 4.14 2.43 17.11
N ILE A 368 5.30 2.77 16.57
CA ILE A 368 5.71 4.15 16.34
C ILE A 368 5.95 4.33 14.86
N THR A 369 5.39 5.38 14.30
CA THR A 369 5.56 5.71 12.89
C THR A 369 5.99 7.14 12.68
N VAL A 370 6.87 7.36 11.71
CA VAL A 370 7.06 8.66 11.08
C VAL A 370 6.26 8.64 9.80
N SER A 371 5.40 9.62 9.59
CA SER A 371 4.62 9.73 8.36
C SER A 371 4.23 11.16 8.04
N HIS A 372 4.12 11.47 6.75
CA HIS A 372 3.51 12.67 6.21
C HIS A 372 2.09 12.40 5.66
N ASP A 373 1.61 11.16 5.72
CA ASP A 373 0.26 10.77 5.32
C ASP A 373 -0.73 11.06 6.47
N ARG A 374 -1.52 12.13 6.34
CA ARG A 374 -2.51 12.55 7.33
C ARG A 374 -3.58 11.50 7.58
N ARG A 375 -4.07 10.84 6.51
CA ARG A 375 -5.08 9.79 6.63
C ARG A 375 -4.53 8.61 7.41
N PHE A 376 -3.28 8.22 7.15
CA PHE A 376 -2.61 7.17 7.91
C PHE A 376 -2.49 7.54 9.39
N LEU A 377 -2.02 8.74 9.71
CA LEU A 377 -1.88 9.22 11.08
C LEU A 377 -3.22 9.22 11.81
N LYS A 378 -4.29 9.74 11.20
CA LYS A 378 -5.63 9.81 11.80
C LYS A 378 -6.28 8.43 11.99
N GLU A 379 -6.12 7.51 11.05
CA GLU A 379 -6.76 6.19 11.09
C GLU A 379 -6.00 5.19 11.97
N VAL A 380 -4.68 5.34 12.12
CA VAL A 380 -3.82 4.33 12.77
C VAL A 380 -3.33 4.78 14.14
N CYS A 381 -2.96 6.04 14.32
CA CYS A 381 -2.31 6.51 15.55
C CYS A 381 -3.32 6.95 16.62
N SER A 382 -3.01 6.65 17.89
CA SER A 382 -3.76 7.13 19.05
C SER A 382 -3.25 8.47 19.60
N SER A 383 -2.00 8.82 19.29
CA SER A 383 -1.36 10.07 19.68
C SER A 383 -0.34 10.48 18.62
N ILE A 384 -0.20 11.77 18.39
CA ILE A 384 0.74 12.34 17.43
C ILE A 384 1.63 13.34 18.14
N TYR A 385 2.93 13.22 17.91
CA TYR A 385 3.93 14.14 18.43
C TYR A 385 4.61 14.87 17.29
N ARG A 386 4.78 16.18 17.45
CA ARG A 386 5.60 17.00 16.57
C ARG A 386 7.00 17.10 17.13
N LEU A 387 7.99 16.65 16.36
CA LEU A 387 9.39 16.83 16.69
C LEU A 387 9.86 18.20 16.24
N THR A 388 10.40 18.97 17.17
CA THR A 388 10.99 20.31 16.97
C THR A 388 12.41 20.34 17.54
N GLU A 389 13.15 21.41 17.36
CA GLU A 389 14.46 21.62 17.99
C GLU A 389 14.36 21.62 19.53
N HIS A 390 13.19 21.94 20.08
CA HIS A 390 12.93 22.04 21.52
C HIS A 390 12.39 20.74 22.13
N GLY A 391 12.17 19.69 21.31
CA GLY A 391 11.69 18.40 21.78
C GLY A 391 10.45 17.89 21.07
N LEU A 392 9.69 17.05 21.78
CA LEU A 392 8.44 16.44 21.30
C LEU A 392 7.23 17.13 21.93
N GLU A 393 6.34 17.63 21.10
CA GLU A 393 5.10 18.27 21.50
C GLU A 393 3.91 17.41 21.07
N LEU A 394 2.97 17.15 21.98
CA LEU A 394 1.74 16.43 21.65
C LEU A 394 0.84 17.35 20.79
N VAL A 395 0.35 16.82 19.68
CA VAL A 395 -0.52 17.52 18.74
C VAL A 395 -1.90 16.87 18.74
N ASN A 396 -2.97 17.68 18.66
CA ASN A 396 -4.30 17.12 18.49
C ASN A 396 -4.44 16.47 17.10
N LEU A 397 -5.13 15.34 17.06
CA LEU A 397 -5.40 14.63 15.80
C LEU A 397 -6.18 15.48 14.78
N GLU A 398 -6.94 16.47 15.25
CA GLU A 398 -7.70 17.38 14.39
C GLU A 398 -6.81 18.46 13.73
N ASP A 399 -5.65 18.73 14.32
CA ASP A 399 -4.71 19.76 13.86
C ASP A 399 -3.65 19.22 12.88
N VAL A 400 -3.77 17.96 12.48
CA VAL A 400 -2.84 17.27 11.56
C VAL A 400 -3.39 17.16 10.15
#